data_07c3df55141e6f6400ad3125e65d07c7
#
_entry.id   07c3df55141e6f6400ad3125e65d07c7
#
_cell.length_a   1.000
_cell.length_b   1.000
_cell.length_c   1.000
_cell.angle_alpha   90.00
_cell.angle_beta   90.00
_cell.angle_gamma   90.00
#
_symmetry.space_group_name_H-M   'P 1'
#
loop_
_entity.id
_entity.type
_entity.pdbx_description
1 polymer ?
#
loop_
_entity_poly.entity_id
_entity_poly.type
_entity_poly.pdbx_seq_one_letter_code
_entity_poly.pdbx_strand_id
1 'polypeptide(L)'
;FSYKSGVTNINTTAEEALHLGCGVCQDYAHIFLSAARLSGVPARYVAGIQKGTGETHAWAEFYDDGIWVGIDPTNHRMCDETYLALSHGRDFADCGINRGLFIGGGTQTQSIVATVEEI
;
A
#
# COMPACT_ATOMS: atom_id res chain seq x y z
N PHE A 1 11.16 -13.07 1.85
CA PHE A 1 11.16 -11.68 1.37
C PHE A 1 11.40 -10.74 2.54
N SER A 2 12.33 -9.82 2.40
CA SER A 2 12.76 -8.94 3.48
C SER A 2 12.44 -7.47 3.17
N TYR A 3 12.15 -6.70 4.20
CA TYR A 3 11.97 -5.24 4.04
C TYR A 3 13.33 -4.57 3.91
N LYS A 4 13.51 -3.79 2.82
CA LYS A 4 14.75 -3.05 2.60
C LYS A 4 14.49 -1.84 1.71
N SER A 5 14.79 -0.66 2.22
CA SER A 5 14.64 0.60 1.49
C SER A 5 15.79 0.79 0.48
N GLY A 6 15.51 1.52 -0.60
CA GLY A 6 16.52 1.92 -1.55
C GLY A 6 16.91 0.89 -2.60
N VAL A 7 16.28 -0.29 -2.58
CA VAL A 7 16.56 -1.36 -3.55
C VAL A 7 15.57 -1.34 -4.71
N THR A 8 14.35 -0.89 -4.44
CA THR A 8 13.27 -0.82 -5.42
C THR A 8 12.80 0.61 -5.62
N ASN A 9 12.01 0.84 -6.65
CA ASN A 9 11.41 2.15 -6.92
C ASN A 9 9.97 1.98 -7.40
N ILE A 10 9.29 3.08 -7.73
CA ILE A 10 7.88 3.06 -8.11
C ILE A 10 7.60 2.27 -9.39
N ASN A 11 8.61 2.00 -10.19
CA ASN A 11 8.48 1.24 -11.43
C ASN A 11 8.85 -0.23 -11.27
N THR A 12 9.28 -0.64 -10.10
CA THR A 12 9.66 -2.04 -9.83
C THR A 12 8.40 -2.93 -9.86
N THR A 13 8.43 -3.98 -10.66
CA THR A 13 7.33 -4.95 -10.73
C THR A 13 7.41 -5.95 -9.59
N ALA A 14 6.29 -6.65 -9.35
CA ALA A 14 6.26 -7.72 -8.35
C ALA A 14 7.29 -8.81 -8.66
N GLU A 15 7.42 -9.18 -9.92
CA GLU A 15 8.39 -10.19 -10.34
C GLU A 15 9.81 -9.74 -10.06
N GLU A 16 10.13 -8.48 -10.40
CA GLU A 16 11.46 -7.93 -10.12
C GLU A 16 11.77 -7.91 -8.63
N ALA A 17 10.82 -7.49 -7.82
CA ALA A 17 10.99 -7.44 -6.37
C ALA A 17 11.21 -8.84 -5.79
N LEU A 18 10.44 -9.83 -6.23
CA LEU A 18 10.63 -11.21 -5.82
C LEU A 18 12.02 -11.73 -6.18
N HIS A 19 12.49 -11.38 -7.35
CA HIS A 19 13.82 -11.79 -7.81
C HIS A 19 14.92 -11.19 -6.94
N LEU A 20 14.74 -9.93 -6.53
CA LEU A 20 15.65 -9.27 -5.59
C LEU A 20 15.55 -9.83 -4.18
N GLY A 21 14.40 -10.39 -3.80
CA GLY A 21 14.16 -10.93 -2.48
C GLY A 21 13.91 -9.90 -1.39
N CYS A 22 13.72 -8.65 -1.74
CA CYS A 22 13.50 -7.57 -0.78
C CYS A 22 12.83 -6.37 -1.44
N GLY A 23 12.26 -5.50 -0.61
CA GLY A 23 11.59 -4.28 -1.06
C GLY A 23 10.92 -3.54 0.08
N VAL A 24 10.04 -2.60 -0.26
CA VAL A 24 9.28 -1.79 0.69
C VAL A 24 7.79 -2.16 0.64
N CYS A 25 6.94 -1.43 1.37
CA CYS A 25 5.51 -1.77 1.49
C CYS A 25 4.81 -1.89 0.13
N GLN A 26 5.15 -1.04 -0.83
CA GLN A 26 4.62 -1.10 -2.18
C GLN A 26 4.90 -2.47 -2.83
N ASP A 27 6.12 -2.97 -2.67
CA ASP A 27 6.53 -4.24 -3.26
C ASP A 27 5.82 -5.42 -2.58
N TYR A 28 5.70 -5.39 -1.27
CA TYR A 28 4.94 -6.39 -0.53
C TYR A 28 3.49 -6.44 -1.01
N ALA A 29 2.87 -5.28 -1.20
CA ALA A 29 1.51 -5.20 -1.69
C ALA A 29 1.39 -5.77 -3.11
N HIS A 30 2.30 -5.39 -4.01
CA HIS A 30 2.31 -5.89 -5.38
C HIS A 30 2.48 -7.41 -5.45
N ILE A 31 3.35 -7.97 -4.61
CA ILE A 31 3.57 -9.42 -4.56
C ILE A 31 2.30 -10.13 -4.08
N PHE A 32 1.67 -9.60 -3.04
CA PHE A 32 0.40 -10.16 -2.55
C PHE A 32 -0.67 -10.12 -3.64
N LEU A 33 -0.80 -8.99 -4.35
CA LEU A 33 -1.78 -8.85 -5.41
C LEU A 33 -1.56 -9.87 -6.52
N SER A 34 -0.31 -10.07 -6.92
CA SER A 34 0.02 -11.05 -7.94
C SER A 34 -0.38 -12.46 -7.52
N ALA A 35 -0.07 -12.84 -6.28
CA ALA A 35 -0.44 -14.14 -5.74
C ALA A 35 -1.95 -14.32 -5.67
N ALA A 36 -2.68 -13.32 -5.20
CA ALA A 36 -4.13 -13.36 -5.10
C ALA A 36 -4.77 -13.52 -6.48
N ARG A 37 -4.31 -12.74 -7.46
CA ARG A 37 -4.83 -12.79 -8.83
C ARG A 37 -4.56 -14.13 -9.51
N LEU A 38 -3.38 -14.69 -9.30
CA LEU A 38 -3.05 -16.01 -9.82
C LEU A 38 -3.92 -17.10 -9.18
N SER A 39 -4.35 -16.90 -7.95
CA SER A 39 -5.23 -17.82 -7.25
C SER A 39 -6.71 -17.59 -7.55
N GLY A 40 -7.05 -16.62 -8.41
CA GLY A 40 -8.43 -16.31 -8.76
C GLY A 40 -9.16 -15.45 -7.74
N VAL A 41 -8.46 -14.84 -6.80
CA VAL A 41 -9.07 -13.98 -5.77
C VAL A 41 -9.00 -12.53 -6.23
N PRO A 42 -10.15 -11.84 -6.36
CA PRO A 42 -10.13 -10.41 -6.68
C PRO A 42 -9.41 -9.64 -5.57
N ALA A 43 -8.49 -8.77 -5.98
CA ALA A 43 -7.69 -7.99 -5.03
C ALA A 43 -7.36 -6.63 -5.63
N ARG A 44 -7.09 -5.66 -4.77
CA ARG A 44 -6.74 -4.31 -5.18
C ARG A 44 -5.66 -3.72 -4.29
N TYR A 45 -4.89 -2.81 -4.87
CA TYR A 45 -3.86 -2.04 -4.19
C TYR A 45 -4.51 -0.90 -3.42
N VAL A 46 -4.02 -0.64 -2.21
CA VAL A 46 -4.50 0.46 -1.39
C VAL A 46 -3.33 1.32 -0.95
N ALA A 47 -3.46 2.61 -1.18
CA ALA A 47 -2.54 3.61 -0.65
C ALA A 47 -3.27 4.42 0.42
N GLY A 48 -2.62 4.65 1.54
CA GLY A 48 -3.24 5.37 2.63
C GLY A 48 -2.27 5.75 3.72
N ILE A 49 -2.79 5.96 4.90
CA ILE A 49 -2.02 6.38 6.06
C ILE A 49 -2.34 5.43 7.21
N GLN A 50 -1.30 4.99 7.90
CA GLN A 50 -1.46 4.24 9.13
C GLN A 50 -1.38 5.20 10.29
N LYS A 51 -2.43 5.25 11.10
CA LYS A 51 -2.54 6.12 12.27
C LYS A 51 -1.43 5.77 13.27
N GLY A 52 -0.81 6.79 13.81
CA GLY A 52 0.27 6.64 14.79
C GLY A 52 1.66 6.75 14.18
N THR A 53 1.86 6.37 12.92
CA THR A 53 3.17 6.52 12.26
C THR A 53 3.30 7.86 11.54
N GLY A 54 2.18 8.40 11.08
CA GLY A 54 2.17 9.64 10.33
C GLY A 54 2.72 9.52 8.91
N GLU A 55 2.98 8.32 8.44
CA GLU A 55 3.58 8.07 7.13
C GLU A 55 2.59 7.42 6.19
N THR A 56 2.76 7.69 4.89
CA THR A 56 2.02 6.97 3.88
C THR A 56 2.43 5.50 3.86
N HIS A 57 1.47 4.65 3.58
CA HIS A 57 1.68 3.21 3.59
C HIS A 57 0.91 2.57 2.44
N ALA A 58 1.32 1.39 2.04
CA ALA A 58 0.64 0.63 1.02
C ALA A 58 0.28 -0.75 1.57
N TRP A 59 -0.92 -1.20 1.22
CA TRP A 59 -1.39 -2.54 1.57
C TRP A 59 -2.31 -3.05 0.49
N ALA A 60 -3.03 -4.11 0.76
CA ALA A 60 -3.93 -4.71 -0.21
C ALA A 60 -5.28 -4.99 0.41
N GLU A 61 -6.29 -5.11 -0.45
CA GLU A 61 -7.60 -5.61 -0.06
C GLU A 61 -7.96 -6.75 -0.99
N PHE A 62 -8.60 -7.79 -0.45
CA PHE A 62 -9.13 -8.87 -1.26
C PHE A 62 -10.62 -9.01 -1.01
N TYR A 63 -11.33 -9.50 -2.02
CA TYR A 63 -12.77 -9.66 -1.97
C TYR A 63 -13.13 -11.03 -1.40
N ASP A 64 -13.92 -11.04 -0.34
CA ASP A 64 -14.35 -12.27 0.29
C ASP A 64 -15.81 -12.14 0.72
N ASP A 65 -16.66 -12.96 0.10
CA ASP A 65 -18.08 -13.10 0.46
C ASP A 65 -18.82 -11.78 0.61
N GLY A 66 -18.68 -10.91 -0.37
CA GLY A 66 -19.40 -9.64 -0.44
C GLY A 66 -18.72 -8.46 0.23
N ILE A 67 -17.56 -8.65 0.83
CA ILE A 67 -16.82 -7.56 1.46
C ILE A 67 -15.37 -7.52 1.01
N TRP A 68 -14.79 -6.33 1.07
CA TRP A 68 -13.36 -6.14 0.86
C TRP A 68 -12.64 -6.22 2.20
N VAL A 69 -11.66 -7.10 2.29
CA VAL A 69 -10.90 -7.34 3.52
C VAL A 69 -9.50 -6.79 3.35
N GLY A 70 -9.09 -5.90 4.25
CA GLY A 70 -7.75 -5.30 4.22
C GLY A 70 -6.71 -6.21 4.84
N ILE A 71 -5.57 -6.32 4.17
CA ILE A 71 -4.41 -7.07 4.67
C ILE A 71 -3.15 -6.25 4.42
N ASP A 72 -2.27 -6.23 5.41
CA ASP A 72 -0.98 -5.55 5.33
C ASP A 72 0.15 -6.59 5.17
N PRO A 73 0.59 -6.87 3.94
CA PRO A 73 1.62 -7.88 3.73
C PRO A 73 2.97 -7.51 4.35
N THR A 74 3.28 -6.22 4.44
CA THR A 74 4.54 -5.78 5.05
C THR A 74 4.64 -6.20 6.51
N ASN A 75 3.54 -6.03 7.26
CA ASN A 75 3.51 -6.30 8.69
C ASN A 75 2.87 -7.65 9.02
N HIS A 76 2.49 -8.43 8.02
CA HIS A 76 1.89 -9.74 8.17
C HIS A 76 0.66 -9.74 9.07
N ARG A 77 -0.23 -8.76 8.89
CA ARG A 77 -1.41 -8.63 9.72
C ARG A 77 -2.61 -8.16 8.92
N MET A 78 -3.80 -8.41 9.46
CA MET A 78 -5.03 -7.83 8.91
C MET A 78 -5.10 -6.36 9.28
N CYS A 79 -5.67 -5.55 8.38
CA CYS A 79 -5.88 -4.14 8.66
C CYS A 79 -6.99 -3.96 9.68
N ASP A 80 -6.83 -2.95 10.52
CA ASP A 80 -7.82 -2.56 11.51
C ASP A 80 -8.18 -1.08 11.35
N GLU A 81 -8.81 -0.49 12.34
CA GLU A 81 -9.27 0.89 12.32
C GLU A 81 -8.14 1.94 12.26
N THR A 82 -6.89 1.52 12.49
CA THR A 82 -5.74 2.43 12.38
C THR A 82 -5.30 2.66 10.94
N TYR A 83 -5.86 1.91 10.00
CA TYR A 83 -5.56 2.04 8.58
C TYR A 83 -6.61 2.92 7.90
N LEU A 84 -6.17 4.03 7.34
CA LEU A 84 -7.07 4.93 6.59
C LEU A 84 -6.75 4.84 5.10
N ALA A 85 -7.64 4.22 4.34
CA ALA A 85 -7.49 4.13 2.89
C ALA A 85 -7.82 5.48 2.26
N LEU A 86 -6.93 5.98 1.42
CA LEU A 86 -7.12 7.23 0.70
C LEU A 86 -7.35 7.00 -0.79
N SER A 87 -6.78 5.95 -1.35
CA SER A 87 -6.92 5.60 -2.75
C SER A 87 -6.77 4.10 -2.94
N HIS A 88 -7.45 3.55 -3.92
CA HIS A 88 -7.26 2.14 -4.29
C HIS A 88 -7.30 1.98 -5.80
N GLY A 89 -6.72 0.89 -6.29
CA GLY A 89 -6.65 0.61 -7.71
C GLY A 89 -5.99 -0.74 -7.96
N ARG A 90 -5.62 -1.00 -9.21
CA ARG A 90 -4.99 -2.26 -9.58
C ARG A 90 -3.57 -2.38 -9.04
N ASP A 91 -2.87 -1.25 -8.99
CA ASP A 91 -1.48 -1.17 -8.55
C ASP A 91 -1.17 0.27 -8.13
N PHE A 92 0.10 0.53 -7.82
CA PHE A 92 0.56 1.86 -7.44
C PHE A 92 0.21 2.93 -8.50
N ALA A 93 0.30 2.60 -9.78
CA ALA A 93 0.08 3.56 -10.86
C ALA A 93 -1.35 4.11 -10.88
N ASP A 94 -2.32 3.32 -10.42
CA ASP A 94 -3.72 3.75 -10.35
C ASP A 94 -4.03 4.59 -9.10
N CYS A 95 -3.11 4.66 -8.15
CA CYS A 95 -3.31 5.38 -6.90
C CYS A 95 -2.59 6.73 -6.97
N GLY A 96 -3.32 7.78 -7.28
CA GLY A 96 -2.74 9.11 -7.51
C GLY A 96 -2.32 9.87 -6.28
N ILE A 97 -2.59 9.36 -5.08
CA ILE A 97 -2.37 10.09 -3.83
C ILE A 97 -0.92 10.56 -3.67
N ASN A 98 0.05 9.70 -3.95
CA ASN A 98 1.46 10.09 -3.81
C ASN A 98 1.87 11.14 -4.82
N ARG A 99 1.31 11.08 -6.04
CA ARG A 99 1.57 12.09 -7.05
C ARG A 99 1.02 13.44 -6.65
N GLY A 100 -0.19 13.47 -6.11
CA GLY A 100 -0.79 14.68 -5.62
C GLY A 100 0.01 15.31 -4.50
N LEU A 101 0.49 14.49 -3.59
CA LEU A 101 1.32 14.95 -2.47
C LEU A 101 2.66 15.50 -2.94
N PHE A 102 3.29 14.87 -3.93
CA PHE A 102 4.55 15.36 -4.49
C PHE A 102 4.37 16.71 -5.17
N ILE A 103 3.30 16.89 -5.91
CA ILE A 103 3.00 18.18 -6.55
C ILE A 103 2.79 19.26 -5.50
N GLY A 104 2.09 18.93 -4.43
CA GLY A 104 1.82 19.84 -3.34
C GLY A 104 2.94 20.04 -2.35
N GLY A 105 3.93 19.14 -2.37
CA GLY A 105 5.06 19.18 -1.44
C GLY A 105 4.77 18.58 -0.08
N GLY A 106 5.77 18.59 0.79
CA GLY A 106 5.71 17.96 2.11
C GLY A 106 4.67 18.57 3.05
N THR A 107 4.36 19.85 2.87
CA THR A 107 3.38 20.54 3.70
C THR A 107 1.99 19.92 3.58
N GLN A 108 1.57 19.55 2.39
CA GLN A 108 0.28 18.89 2.19
C GLN A 108 0.24 17.52 2.84
N THR A 109 1.33 16.78 2.75
CA THR A 109 1.44 15.47 3.40
C THR A 109 1.26 15.61 4.91
N GLN A 110 1.90 16.59 5.52
CA GLN A 110 1.80 16.83 6.95
C GLN A 110 0.38 17.23 7.35
N SER A 111 -0.29 18.03 6.55
CA SER A 111 -1.66 18.44 6.81
C SER A 111 -2.62 17.25 6.81
N ILE A 112 -2.47 16.33 5.85
CA ILE A 112 -3.28 15.11 5.78
C ILE A 112 -3.07 14.25 7.02
N VAL A 113 -1.83 14.06 7.43
CA VAL A 113 -1.47 13.28 8.61
C VAL A 113 -2.08 13.88 9.86
N ALA A 114 -1.95 15.19 10.06
CA ALA A 114 -2.53 15.87 11.22
C ALA A 114 -4.05 15.69 11.27
N THR A 115 -4.72 15.81 10.14
CA THR A 115 -6.17 15.60 10.07
C THR A 115 -6.57 14.19 10.48
N VAL A 116 -5.83 13.18 10.03
CA VAL A 116 -6.11 11.78 10.36
C VAL A 116 -5.94 11.54 11.86
N GLU A 117 -4.94 12.12 12.48
CA GLU A 117 -4.69 11.93 13.91
C GLU A 117 -5.73 12.61 14.80
N GLU A 118 -6.32 13.69 14.33
CA GLU A 118 -7.37 14.39 15.06
C GLU A 118 -8.72 13.65 15.05
N ILE A 119 -8.94 12.81 14.07
CA ILE A 119 -10.16 12.03 13.95
C ILE A 119 -10.13 10.83 14.91
#